data_9c2b57f9cf2849b2ce06285818c006aa
#
_entry.id   9c2b57f9cf2849b2ce06285818c006aa
#
_cell.length_a   1.000
_cell.length_b   1.000
_cell.length_c   1.000
_cell.angle_alpha   90.00
_cell.angle_beta   90.00
_cell.angle_gamma   90.00
#
_symmetry.space_group_name_H-M   'P 1'
#
loop_
_entity.id
_entity.type
_entity.pdbx_description
1 polymer ?
#
loop_
_entity_poly.entity_id
_entity_poly.type
_entity_poly.pdbx_seq_one_letter_code
_entity_poly.pdbx_strand_id
1 'polypeptide(L)'
;MITFIQKHKIAVVLTILIVLNFCLAAFGNETTNGVGAGDAKNKIEIKDFMFNPQKVTVKSGEKITWINHDDEPHTIASVGKKFQKSSALDTDQEFSITAGAPGTYEYFCSVHPKMTGTIVVQ
;
A
#
# COMPACT_ATOMS: atom_id res chain seq x y z
N MET A 1 18.16 -61.21 -22.11
CA MET A 1 17.28 -60.56 -23.10
C MET A 1 16.17 -59.83 -22.34
N ILE A 2 16.32 -58.55 -22.11
CA ILE A 2 15.29 -57.73 -21.39
C ILE A 2 14.16 -57.49 -22.38
N THR A 3 12.97 -58.02 -22.06
CA THR A 3 11.80 -57.91 -22.91
C THR A 3 11.37 -56.46 -23.14
N PHE A 4 10.85 -56.14 -24.30
CA PHE A 4 10.42 -54.81 -24.74
C PHE A 4 9.49 -54.11 -23.73
N ILE A 5 8.70 -54.88 -22.98
CA ILE A 5 7.77 -54.44 -21.94
C ILE A 5 8.53 -53.88 -20.73
N GLN A 6 9.71 -54.45 -20.39
CA GLN A 6 10.52 -54.00 -19.27
C GLN A 6 11.15 -52.60 -19.52
N LYS A 7 11.52 -52.33 -20.79
CA LYS A 7 12.11 -51.03 -21.16
C LYS A 7 11.10 -49.88 -21.05
N HIS A 8 9.83 -50.12 -21.37
CA HIS A 8 8.80 -49.10 -21.25
C HIS A 8 8.43 -48.78 -19.80
N LYS A 9 8.43 -49.75 -18.90
CA LYS A 9 8.17 -49.54 -17.48
C LYS A 9 9.26 -48.69 -16.81
N ILE A 10 10.53 -48.91 -17.17
CA ILE A 10 11.67 -48.14 -16.64
C ILE A 10 11.62 -46.70 -17.18
N ALA A 11 11.29 -46.49 -18.45
CA ALA A 11 11.19 -45.16 -19.03
C ALA A 11 10.05 -44.33 -18.40
N VAL A 12 8.88 -44.96 -18.14
CA VAL A 12 7.73 -44.29 -17.52
C VAL A 12 8.03 -43.91 -16.05
N VAL A 13 8.70 -44.78 -15.30
CA VAL A 13 9.07 -44.48 -13.92
C VAL A 13 10.10 -43.37 -13.86
N LEU A 14 11.06 -43.30 -14.78
CA LEU A 14 12.07 -42.25 -14.83
C LEU A 14 11.46 -40.87 -15.18
N THR A 15 10.49 -40.85 -16.12
CA THR A 15 9.77 -39.61 -16.47
C THR A 15 8.88 -39.08 -15.35
N ILE A 16 8.24 -39.97 -14.59
CA ILE A 16 7.42 -39.58 -13.45
C ILE A 16 8.30 -38.97 -12.32
N LEU A 17 9.48 -39.55 -12.08
CA LEU A 17 10.44 -39.02 -11.07
C LEU A 17 11.00 -37.65 -11.47
N ILE A 18 11.25 -37.40 -12.75
CA ILE A 18 11.73 -36.11 -13.24
C ILE A 18 10.63 -35.05 -13.14
N VAL A 19 9.37 -35.37 -13.44
CA VAL A 19 8.25 -34.43 -13.31
C VAL A 19 7.97 -34.13 -11.84
N LEU A 20 8.11 -35.08 -10.93
CA LEU A 20 7.89 -34.86 -9.50
C LEU A 20 8.98 -33.97 -8.87
N ASN A 21 10.23 -34.05 -9.33
CA ASN A 21 11.31 -33.16 -8.86
C ASN A 21 11.22 -31.75 -9.44
N PHE A 22 10.59 -31.54 -10.60
CA PHE A 22 10.41 -30.21 -11.18
C PHE A 22 9.25 -29.44 -10.52
N CYS A 23 8.27 -30.15 -9.93
CA CYS A 23 7.14 -29.51 -9.24
C CYS A 23 7.48 -29.00 -7.83
N LEU A 24 8.59 -29.46 -7.22
CA LEU A 24 8.98 -29.06 -5.85
C LEU A 24 9.85 -27.80 -5.80
N ALA A 25 10.30 -27.29 -6.95
CA ALA A 25 11.13 -26.08 -7.03
C ALA A 25 10.35 -24.80 -7.32
N ALA A 26 9.01 -24.86 -7.41
CA ALA A 26 8.16 -23.71 -7.77
C ALA A 26 7.37 -23.10 -6.59
N PHE A 27 7.57 -23.56 -5.37
CA PHE A 27 6.97 -22.97 -4.16
C PHE A 27 8.04 -22.36 -3.25
N GLY A 28 8.75 -21.38 -3.77
CA GLY A 28 9.76 -20.64 -3.04
C GLY A 28 9.87 -19.21 -3.53
N ASN A 29 8.74 -18.57 -3.87
CA ASN A 29 8.68 -17.12 -3.97
C ASN A 29 7.71 -16.62 -2.91
N GLU A 30 8.08 -16.74 -1.65
CA GLU A 30 7.56 -15.83 -0.65
C GLU A 30 8.03 -14.43 -1.06
N THR A 31 7.21 -13.74 -1.81
CA THR A 31 7.24 -12.30 -1.84
C THR A 31 6.92 -11.88 -0.42
N THR A 32 7.93 -11.76 0.44
CA THR A 32 7.84 -10.90 1.58
C THR A 32 7.55 -9.53 1.01
N ASN A 33 6.27 -9.18 0.95
CA ASN A 33 5.87 -7.79 0.87
C ASN A 33 6.53 -7.15 2.09
N GLY A 34 7.71 -6.61 1.87
CA GLY A 34 8.31 -5.70 2.80
C GLY A 34 7.27 -4.62 3.05
N VAL A 35 6.65 -4.65 4.23
CA VAL A 35 5.95 -3.51 4.78
C VAL A 35 7.03 -2.42 4.80
N GLY A 36 6.99 -1.58 3.75
CA GLY A 36 8.06 -0.65 3.49
C GLY A 36 8.15 0.34 4.63
N ALA A 37 9.37 0.59 5.08
CA ALA A 37 9.72 1.71 5.97
C ALA A 37 9.24 3.09 5.44
N GLY A 38 8.56 3.13 4.27
CA GLY A 38 7.89 4.28 3.69
C GLY A 38 6.54 4.62 4.33
N ASP A 39 5.84 3.64 4.92
CA ASP A 39 4.49 3.88 5.46
C ASP A 39 4.49 4.73 6.74
N ALA A 40 5.53 4.65 7.56
CA ALA A 40 5.64 5.46 8.77
C ALA A 40 6.05 6.91 8.48
N LYS A 41 6.80 7.16 7.41
CA LYS A 41 7.37 8.47 7.07
C LYS A 41 6.32 9.48 6.59
N ASN A 42 5.28 9.01 5.92
CA ASN A 42 4.28 9.86 5.27
C ASN A 42 2.91 9.73 5.95
N LYS A 43 2.93 9.48 7.26
CA LYS A 43 1.74 9.37 8.10
C LYS A 43 1.41 10.74 8.69
N ILE A 44 0.14 11.12 8.63
CA ILE A 44 -0.39 12.36 9.20
C ILE A 44 -1.45 11.96 10.22
N GLU A 45 -1.22 12.30 11.48
CA GLU A 45 -2.20 12.08 12.54
C GLU A 45 -3.18 13.26 12.57
N ILE A 46 -4.46 12.97 12.77
CA ILE A 46 -5.49 13.95 13.08
C ILE A 46 -5.70 13.86 14.58
N LYS A 47 -5.34 14.89 15.28
CA LYS A 47 -5.46 14.97 16.73
C LYS A 47 -5.64 16.40 17.20
N ASP A 48 -6.50 16.57 18.21
CA ASP A 48 -6.80 17.88 18.79
C ASP A 48 -7.25 18.90 17.72
N PHE A 49 -8.06 18.44 16.74
CA PHE A 49 -8.55 19.23 15.60
C PHE A 49 -7.42 19.81 14.74
N MET A 50 -6.31 19.08 14.61
CA MET A 50 -5.15 19.47 13.79
C MET A 50 -4.64 18.30 12.96
N PHE A 51 -4.00 18.60 11.84
CA PHE A 51 -3.17 17.66 11.08
C PHE A 51 -1.73 17.71 11.58
N ASN A 52 -1.18 16.58 11.99
CA ASN A 52 0.17 16.49 12.54
C ASN A 52 1.00 15.40 11.81
N PRO A 53 2.08 15.76 11.11
CA PRO A 53 2.54 17.13 10.86
C PRO A 53 1.61 17.89 9.90
N GLN A 54 1.51 19.20 10.06
CA GLN A 54 0.70 20.06 9.21
C GLN A 54 1.25 20.14 7.77
N LYS A 55 2.56 19.96 7.60
CA LYS A 55 3.24 19.94 6.30
C LYS A 55 4.08 18.69 6.16
N VAL A 56 3.91 17.98 5.05
CA VAL A 56 4.74 16.83 4.67
C VAL A 56 5.40 17.08 3.33
N THR A 57 6.61 16.53 3.16
CA THR A 57 7.31 16.51 1.87
C THR A 57 7.53 15.06 1.46
N VAL A 58 7.05 14.70 0.30
CA VAL A 58 7.07 13.34 -0.25
C VAL A 58 7.58 13.34 -1.68
N LYS A 59 7.97 12.18 -2.20
CA LYS A 59 8.26 12.00 -3.62
C LYS A 59 6.99 11.64 -4.38
N SER A 60 6.96 11.96 -5.68
CA SER A 60 5.90 11.48 -6.58
C SER A 60 5.79 9.95 -6.51
N GLY A 61 4.57 9.43 -6.42
CA GLY A 61 4.27 8.01 -6.28
C GLY A 61 4.30 7.45 -4.85
N GLU A 62 4.76 8.21 -3.85
CA GLU A 62 4.71 7.77 -2.45
C GLU A 62 3.27 7.82 -1.90
N LYS A 63 2.96 6.87 -1.02
CA LYS A 63 1.68 6.82 -0.31
C LYS A 63 1.71 7.78 0.88
N ILE A 64 0.61 8.50 1.09
CA ILE A 64 0.36 9.37 2.22
C ILE A 64 -0.88 8.85 2.94
N THR A 65 -0.82 8.71 4.26
CA THR A 65 -1.92 8.17 5.06
C THR A 65 -2.29 9.13 6.19
N TRP A 66 -3.56 9.46 6.32
CA TRP A 66 -4.14 10.16 7.48
C TRP A 66 -4.82 9.16 8.39
N ILE A 67 -4.68 9.34 9.69
CA ILE A 67 -5.37 8.56 10.72
C ILE A 67 -6.05 9.52 11.67
N ASN A 68 -7.34 9.31 11.93
CA ASN A 68 -8.08 10.09 12.92
C ASN A 68 -7.91 9.51 14.32
N HIS A 69 -7.38 10.29 15.24
CA HIS A 69 -7.25 9.96 16.67
C HIS A 69 -8.14 10.83 17.56
N ASP A 70 -8.98 11.67 16.97
CA ASP A 70 -10.02 12.39 17.70
C ASP A 70 -11.29 11.53 17.82
N ASP A 71 -12.14 11.84 18.81
CA ASP A 71 -13.47 11.23 18.96
C ASP A 71 -14.48 11.83 17.96
N GLU A 72 -14.13 12.93 17.30
CA GLU A 72 -14.95 13.61 16.29
C GLU A 72 -14.57 13.19 14.87
N PRO A 73 -15.55 13.09 13.95
CA PRO A 73 -15.25 12.73 12.56
C PRO A 73 -14.59 13.87 11.79
N HIS A 74 -13.57 13.52 11.01
CA HIS A 74 -12.84 14.45 10.14
C HIS A 74 -12.84 14.02 8.69
N THR A 75 -12.56 14.95 7.78
CA THR A 75 -12.41 14.67 6.34
C THR A 75 -11.12 15.29 5.81
N ILE A 76 -10.62 14.74 4.70
CA ILE A 76 -9.51 15.30 3.95
C ILE A 76 -10.04 15.75 2.57
N ALA A 77 -10.03 17.06 2.32
CA ALA A 77 -10.49 17.65 1.08
C ALA A 77 -9.41 18.53 0.46
N SER A 78 -9.03 18.26 -0.78
CA SER A 78 -8.03 19.04 -1.51
C SER A 78 -8.58 20.38 -1.95
N VAL A 79 -7.82 21.44 -1.78
CA VAL A 79 -8.09 22.73 -2.41
C VAL A 79 -7.97 22.57 -3.93
N GLY A 80 -9.00 22.98 -4.66
CA GLY A 80 -9.04 22.84 -6.12
C GLY A 80 -9.23 21.41 -6.63
N LYS A 81 -9.67 20.47 -5.77
CA LYS A 81 -9.98 19.06 -6.14
C LYS A 81 -8.81 18.33 -6.81
N LYS A 82 -7.59 18.58 -6.36
CA LYS A 82 -6.36 17.96 -6.89
C LYS A 82 -6.21 16.48 -6.57
N PHE A 83 -6.93 15.98 -5.58
CA PHE A 83 -7.07 14.55 -5.26
C PHE A 83 -8.47 14.26 -4.71
N GLN A 84 -8.83 12.97 -4.62
CA GLN A 84 -10.15 12.54 -4.15
C GLN A 84 -10.34 12.91 -2.68
N LYS A 85 -11.52 13.46 -2.36
CA LYS A 85 -11.92 13.73 -0.97
C LYS A 85 -12.20 12.41 -0.24
N SER A 86 -11.80 12.32 1.05
CA SER A 86 -12.19 11.19 1.90
C SER A 86 -13.70 11.20 2.22
N SER A 87 -14.24 10.04 2.65
CA SER A 87 -15.41 9.99 3.51
C SER A 87 -15.12 10.68 4.85
N ALA A 88 -16.12 10.81 5.72
CA ALA A 88 -15.86 11.11 7.12
C ALA A 88 -15.06 9.95 7.74
N LEU A 89 -14.02 10.25 8.46
CA LEU A 89 -13.18 9.31 9.18
C LEU A 89 -13.56 9.39 10.65
N ASP A 90 -14.13 8.32 11.17
CA ASP A 90 -14.36 8.17 12.61
C ASP A 90 -13.03 7.83 13.30
N THR A 91 -13.03 7.73 14.63
CA THR A 91 -11.87 7.39 15.45
C THR A 91 -11.17 6.15 14.92
N ASP A 92 -9.84 6.21 14.81
CA ASP A 92 -8.93 5.18 14.30
C ASP A 92 -9.14 4.76 12.83
N GLN A 93 -10.00 5.48 12.08
CA GLN A 93 -10.13 5.28 10.65
C GLN A 93 -9.03 5.99 9.86
N GLU A 94 -8.67 5.39 8.73
CA GLU A 94 -7.59 5.83 7.85
C GLU A 94 -8.09 6.21 6.47
N PHE A 95 -7.39 7.17 5.85
CA PHE A 95 -7.54 7.51 4.44
C PHE A 95 -6.15 7.64 3.80
N SER A 96 -5.98 7.13 2.59
CA SER A 96 -4.70 7.19 1.90
C SER A 96 -4.86 7.67 0.46
N ILE A 97 -3.84 8.37 -0.01
CA ILE A 97 -3.66 8.74 -1.42
C ILE A 97 -2.25 8.38 -1.88
N THR A 98 -2.07 8.31 -3.19
CA THR A 98 -0.74 8.30 -3.82
C THR A 98 -0.39 9.70 -4.27
N ALA A 99 0.80 10.18 -3.91
CA ALA A 99 1.29 11.49 -4.32
C ALA A 99 1.41 11.59 -5.84
N GLY A 100 0.81 12.61 -6.41
CA GLY A 100 0.77 12.85 -7.86
C GLY A 100 2.06 13.50 -8.39
N ALA A 101 1.89 14.40 -9.38
CA ALA A 101 2.99 15.16 -9.96
C ALA A 101 3.65 16.11 -8.93
N PRO A 102 4.93 16.49 -9.12
CA PRO A 102 5.59 17.49 -8.29
C PRO A 102 4.77 18.79 -8.19
N GLY A 103 4.71 19.34 -6.98
CA GLY A 103 3.94 20.55 -6.69
C GLY A 103 3.47 20.65 -5.25
N THR A 104 2.72 21.73 -4.95
CA THR A 104 2.14 21.95 -3.62
C THR A 104 0.64 21.70 -3.66
N TYR A 105 0.18 20.90 -2.71
CA TYR A 105 -1.21 20.47 -2.57
C TYR A 105 -1.71 20.89 -1.18
N GLU A 106 -2.55 21.89 -1.15
CA GLU A 106 -3.21 22.33 0.07
C GLU A 106 -4.49 21.50 0.29
N TYR A 107 -4.78 21.20 1.53
CA TYR A 107 -5.98 20.47 1.92
C TYR A 107 -6.53 20.96 3.26
N PHE A 108 -7.76 20.59 3.55
CA PHE A 108 -8.50 21.01 4.74
C PHE A 108 -9.52 19.97 5.17
N CYS A 109 -10.02 20.09 6.40
CA CYS A 109 -11.19 19.33 6.84
C CYS A 109 -12.46 20.08 6.45
N SER A 110 -13.35 19.46 5.64
CA SER A 110 -14.59 20.14 5.19
C SER A 110 -15.62 20.28 6.31
N VAL A 111 -15.50 19.55 7.41
CA VAL A 111 -16.35 19.67 8.62
C VAL A 111 -15.81 20.77 9.55
N HIS A 112 -14.48 20.91 9.58
CA HIS A 112 -13.77 21.90 10.41
C HIS A 112 -12.81 22.74 9.54
N PRO A 113 -13.30 23.74 8.77
CA PRO A 113 -12.51 24.40 7.71
C PRO A 113 -11.24 25.12 8.15
N LYS A 114 -11.08 25.38 9.45
CA LYS A 114 -9.84 25.96 10.01
C LYS A 114 -8.69 24.95 10.11
N MET A 115 -9.01 23.64 10.06
CA MET A 115 -8.00 22.59 10.01
C MET A 115 -7.45 22.51 8.58
N THR A 116 -6.20 22.91 8.41
CA THR A 116 -5.53 22.94 7.09
C THR A 116 -4.20 22.21 7.14
N GLY A 117 -3.78 21.67 6.00
CA GLY A 117 -2.48 21.03 5.84
C GLY A 117 -1.92 21.23 4.44
N THR A 118 -0.65 20.87 4.27
CA THR A 118 0.07 21.03 3.01
C THR A 118 0.91 19.79 2.70
N ILE A 119 0.80 19.31 1.47
CA ILE A 119 1.68 18.28 0.92
C ILE A 119 2.58 18.94 -0.13
N VAL A 120 3.88 18.75 -0.03
CA VAL A 120 4.87 19.13 -1.06
C VAL A 120 5.34 17.85 -1.73
N VAL A 121 5.08 17.71 -3.03
CA VAL A 121 5.55 16.59 -3.84
C VAL A 121 6.77 17.03 -4.64
N GLN A 122 7.86 16.24 -4.57
CA GLN A 122 9.13 16.44 -5.28
C GLN A 122 9.35 15.39 -6.36
#